data_f5d4b2b49570b9732ab02fb64e0c12a4
#
_entry.id   f5d4b2b49570b9732ab02fb64e0c12a4
#
_cell.length_a   1.000
_cell.length_b   1.000
_cell.length_c   1.000
_cell.angle_alpha   90.00
_cell.angle_beta   90.00
_cell.angle_gamma   90.00
#
_symmetry.space_group_name_H-M   'P 1'
#
loop_
_entity.id
_entity.type
_entity.pdbx_description
1 polymer ?
#
loop_
_entity_poly.entity_id
_entity_poly.type
_entity_poly.pdbx_seq_one_letter_code
_entity_poly.pdbx_strand_id
1 'polypeptide(L)'
;AVLIIESLLDTDLYKFTMQQCVLHQFPGADAEYRFKCRTPGIDLSPFVDEINAELDHLCSLYFREDELAYLDSLRFIKSDYVEFLSLFHLKRKYISVTKSQDYPCGIDITAKGPWLHTILFEIPVLAIVNEVYFRNTYPDLDETEGVARLERKIELLRNEPDNGGLRISDYGTRRRFSKAWQKKVLLNMKERLGGIFTGTSNVMYAKELGLTPHGTMAHEFLQACQALGPRLRDTQVFAFEMWAKEYRGDLGIALSDVYGMDPFLRDFDMFFCKLFDGVRHDSGDPFVWGERMIEHWKANRCDPRTKSLIFSDSLTVPKAIELYERFHGRVKVAFGIGTNLMNDRGPQPLNVVMKIGRASCRERV
;
A
#
# COMPACT_ATOMS: atom_id res chain seq x y z
N ALA A 1 5.65 -1.73 -27.71
CA ALA A 1 5.35 -1.00 -26.47
C ALA A 1 6.15 -1.60 -25.32
N VAL A 2 6.68 -0.75 -24.44
CA VAL A 2 7.43 -1.20 -23.25
C VAL A 2 6.44 -1.83 -22.29
N LEU A 3 6.78 -3.04 -21.80
CA LEU A 3 5.98 -3.72 -20.77
C LEU A 3 6.02 -2.95 -19.44
N ILE A 4 4.88 -2.85 -18.78
CA ILE A 4 4.77 -2.06 -17.55
C ILE A 4 5.27 -2.84 -16.35
N ILE A 5 4.80 -4.08 -16.17
CA ILE A 5 5.23 -4.93 -15.06
C ILE A 5 6.18 -5.99 -15.59
N GLU A 6 7.41 -5.98 -15.09
CA GLU A 6 8.46 -6.92 -15.49
C GLU A 6 8.87 -7.87 -14.36
N SER A 7 8.37 -7.63 -13.14
CA SER A 7 8.68 -8.41 -11.96
C SER A 7 7.48 -8.51 -11.04
N LEU A 8 7.25 -9.67 -10.44
CA LEU A 8 6.22 -9.85 -9.42
C LEU A 8 6.56 -9.13 -8.10
N LEU A 9 7.80 -8.65 -7.93
CA LEU A 9 8.16 -7.78 -6.80
C LEU A 9 7.72 -6.32 -7.02
N ASP A 10 7.28 -5.94 -8.21
CA ASP A 10 6.79 -4.58 -8.49
C ASP A 10 5.40 -4.38 -7.89
N THR A 11 5.37 -4.39 -6.58
CA THR A 11 4.15 -4.30 -5.76
C THR A 11 4.51 -3.85 -4.35
N ASP A 12 3.50 -3.60 -3.55
CA ASP A 12 3.67 -3.15 -2.17
C ASP A 12 3.95 -4.32 -1.22
N LEU A 13 4.87 -4.12 -0.28
CA LEU A 13 5.27 -5.13 0.71
C LEU A 13 4.08 -5.70 1.48
N TYR A 14 3.08 -4.87 1.83
CA TYR A 14 1.95 -5.35 2.62
C TYR A 14 1.15 -6.46 1.91
N LYS A 15 1.21 -6.54 0.58
CA LYS A 15 0.58 -7.63 -0.17
C LYS A 15 1.23 -8.97 0.13
N PHE A 16 2.55 -9.02 0.24
CA PHE A 16 3.27 -10.23 0.63
C PHE A 16 3.04 -10.59 2.09
N THR A 17 3.10 -9.62 2.98
CA THR A 17 2.85 -9.88 4.40
C THR A 17 1.42 -10.36 4.66
N MET A 18 0.43 -9.80 3.97
CA MET A 18 -0.93 -10.30 4.05
C MET A 18 -1.09 -11.67 3.41
N GLN A 19 -0.47 -11.93 2.27
CA GLN A 19 -0.52 -13.24 1.62
C GLN A 19 0.07 -14.35 2.50
N GLN A 20 1.18 -14.08 3.18
CA GLN A 20 1.75 -15.01 4.16
C GLN A 20 0.77 -15.32 5.28
N CYS A 21 0.11 -14.30 5.81
CA CYS A 21 -0.92 -14.49 6.84
C CYS A 21 -2.11 -15.31 6.32
N VAL A 22 -2.55 -15.06 5.09
CA VAL A 22 -3.62 -15.84 4.44
C VAL A 22 -3.20 -17.30 4.25
N LEU A 23 -1.97 -17.55 3.80
CA LEU A 23 -1.45 -18.91 3.62
C LEU A 23 -1.51 -19.71 4.92
N HIS A 24 -1.12 -19.10 6.03
CA HIS A 24 -1.05 -19.80 7.31
C HIS A 24 -2.38 -19.90 8.04
N GLN A 25 -3.26 -18.92 7.88
CA GLN A 25 -4.45 -18.78 8.72
C GLN A 25 -5.78 -18.91 7.96
N PHE A 26 -5.79 -18.60 6.67
CA PHE A 26 -7.00 -18.62 5.84
C PHE A 26 -6.78 -19.27 4.46
N PRO A 27 -6.11 -20.44 4.37
CA PRO A 27 -5.68 -20.99 3.07
C PRO A 27 -6.84 -21.36 2.13
N GLY A 28 -8.03 -21.58 2.66
CA GLY A 28 -9.23 -21.93 1.90
C GLY A 28 -10.15 -20.75 1.56
N ALA A 29 -9.75 -19.51 1.90
CA ALA A 29 -10.60 -18.35 1.65
C ALA A 29 -10.65 -17.98 0.17
N ASP A 30 -11.83 -17.56 -0.30
CA ASP A 30 -12.05 -16.95 -1.62
C ASP A 30 -12.25 -15.44 -1.45
N ALA A 31 -11.88 -14.67 -2.47
CA ALA A 31 -12.05 -13.22 -2.48
C ALA A 31 -12.48 -12.71 -3.86
N GLU A 32 -13.14 -11.57 -3.87
CA GLU A 32 -13.53 -10.85 -5.08
C GLU A 32 -13.10 -9.38 -4.94
N TYR A 33 -12.35 -8.89 -5.93
CA TYR A 33 -11.89 -7.52 -6.02
C TYR A 33 -12.54 -6.83 -7.21
N ARG A 34 -12.97 -5.58 -7.04
CA ARG A 34 -13.52 -4.75 -8.11
C ARG A 34 -12.78 -3.43 -8.23
N PHE A 35 -12.46 -3.10 -9.48
CA PHE A 35 -11.86 -1.81 -9.84
C PHE A 35 -12.91 -0.71 -9.85
N LYS A 36 -12.47 0.49 -9.42
CA LYS A 36 -13.27 1.70 -9.52
C LYS A 36 -12.36 2.90 -9.81
N CYS A 37 -12.74 3.70 -10.79
CA CYS A 37 -12.17 5.03 -11.03
C CYS A 37 -13.13 6.08 -10.48
N ARG A 38 -12.67 6.85 -9.50
CA ARG A 38 -13.47 7.90 -8.83
C ARG A 38 -13.31 9.27 -9.49
N THR A 39 -12.37 9.41 -10.42
CA THR A 39 -12.16 10.66 -11.17
C THR A 39 -13.28 10.83 -12.18
N PRO A 40 -14.07 11.93 -12.10
CA PRO A 40 -15.16 12.15 -13.04
C PRO A 40 -14.65 12.44 -14.44
N GLY A 41 -15.44 12.06 -15.47
CA GLY A 41 -15.16 12.37 -16.86
C GLY A 41 -14.06 11.54 -17.52
N ILE A 42 -13.59 10.48 -16.87
CA ILE A 42 -12.57 9.57 -17.42
C ILE A 42 -13.25 8.39 -18.11
N ASP A 43 -12.89 8.17 -19.37
CA ASP A 43 -13.28 6.98 -20.14
C ASP A 43 -12.04 6.12 -20.42
N LEU A 44 -12.00 4.94 -19.81
CA LEU A 44 -10.92 3.97 -19.95
C LEU A 44 -11.23 2.90 -21.02
N SER A 45 -12.42 2.92 -21.60
CA SER A 45 -12.84 1.92 -22.60
C SER A 45 -11.92 1.82 -23.82
N PRO A 46 -11.27 2.89 -24.31
CA PRO A 46 -10.33 2.79 -25.42
C PRO A 46 -9.08 1.96 -25.11
N PHE A 47 -8.77 1.73 -23.82
CA PHE A 47 -7.53 1.09 -23.37
C PHE A 47 -7.71 -0.36 -22.97
N VAL A 48 -8.90 -0.94 -23.12
CA VAL A 48 -9.21 -2.31 -22.68
C VAL A 48 -8.27 -3.34 -23.32
N ASP A 49 -7.99 -3.24 -24.62
CA ASP A 49 -7.12 -4.20 -25.30
C ASP A 49 -5.67 -4.11 -24.81
N GLU A 50 -5.17 -2.89 -24.60
CA GLU A 50 -3.82 -2.67 -24.11
C GLU A 50 -3.67 -3.16 -22.65
N ILE A 51 -4.66 -2.89 -21.81
CA ILE A 51 -4.69 -3.40 -20.43
C ILE A 51 -4.72 -4.93 -20.43
N ASN A 52 -5.54 -5.58 -21.25
CA ASN A 52 -5.58 -7.03 -21.36
C ASN A 52 -4.22 -7.61 -21.81
N ALA A 53 -3.54 -6.98 -22.75
CA ALA A 53 -2.22 -7.41 -23.19
C ALA A 53 -1.18 -7.34 -22.07
N GLU A 54 -1.21 -6.27 -21.28
CA GLU A 54 -0.34 -6.13 -20.09
C GLU A 54 -0.67 -7.18 -19.01
N LEU A 55 -1.94 -7.50 -18.82
CA LEU A 55 -2.36 -8.55 -17.88
C LEU A 55 -1.94 -9.95 -18.36
N ASP A 56 -2.00 -10.23 -19.66
CA ASP A 56 -1.50 -11.49 -20.21
C ASP A 56 -0.01 -11.66 -19.88
N HIS A 57 0.77 -10.60 -20.05
CA HIS A 57 2.18 -10.60 -19.66
C HIS A 57 2.38 -10.78 -18.15
N LEU A 58 1.65 -10.02 -17.34
CA LEU A 58 1.70 -10.12 -15.87
C LEU A 58 1.49 -11.56 -15.40
N CYS A 59 0.49 -12.23 -15.97
CA CYS A 59 0.15 -13.61 -15.60
C CYS A 59 1.15 -14.64 -16.12
N SER A 60 2.11 -14.26 -16.99
CA SER A 60 3.20 -15.10 -17.43
C SER A 60 4.43 -15.05 -16.52
N LEU A 61 4.47 -14.13 -15.57
CA LEU A 61 5.63 -13.92 -14.70
C LEU A 61 5.69 -14.92 -13.55
N TYR A 62 6.91 -15.33 -13.21
CA TYR A 62 7.25 -16.09 -12.02
C TYR A 62 8.29 -15.35 -11.20
N PHE A 63 8.40 -15.69 -9.91
CA PHE A 63 9.48 -15.17 -9.08
C PHE A 63 10.82 -15.78 -9.52
N ARG A 64 11.83 -14.93 -9.73
CA ARG A 64 13.20 -15.38 -9.98
C ARG A 64 13.89 -15.78 -8.67
N GLU A 65 14.98 -16.55 -8.78
CA GLU A 65 15.75 -16.98 -7.61
C GLU A 65 16.28 -15.80 -6.77
N ASP A 66 16.76 -14.74 -7.41
CA ASP A 66 17.24 -13.54 -6.72
C ASP A 66 16.10 -12.81 -5.98
N GLU A 67 14.90 -12.81 -6.54
CA GLU A 67 13.71 -12.23 -5.93
C GLU A 67 13.24 -13.03 -4.70
N LEU A 68 13.23 -14.35 -4.81
CA LEU A 68 12.91 -15.25 -3.70
C LEU A 68 13.93 -15.13 -2.57
N ALA A 69 15.22 -15.08 -2.91
CA ALA A 69 16.29 -14.89 -1.94
C ALA A 69 16.17 -13.56 -1.21
N TYR A 70 15.79 -12.50 -1.92
CA TYR A 70 15.53 -11.20 -1.29
C TYR A 70 14.39 -11.26 -0.27
N LEU A 71 13.26 -11.84 -0.65
CA LEU A 71 12.13 -12.01 0.28
C LEU A 71 12.53 -12.85 1.50
N ASP A 72 13.24 -13.95 1.27
CA ASP A 72 13.71 -14.83 2.35
C ASP A 72 14.69 -14.13 3.31
N SER A 73 15.39 -13.11 2.85
CA SER A 73 16.29 -12.29 3.68
C SER A 73 15.56 -11.35 4.65
N LEU A 74 14.29 -11.10 4.44
CA LEU A 74 13.48 -10.24 5.31
C LEU A 74 13.05 -11.03 6.56
N ARG A 75 13.37 -10.49 7.75
CA ARG A 75 13.19 -11.19 9.04
C ARG A 75 11.78 -11.74 9.25
N PHE A 76 10.76 -11.02 8.82
CA PHE A 76 9.34 -11.37 9.02
C PHE A 76 8.76 -12.27 7.93
N ILE A 77 9.50 -12.56 6.87
CA ILE A 77 9.10 -13.49 5.80
C ILE A 77 9.58 -14.89 6.15
N LYS A 78 8.66 -15.86 6.17
CA LYS A 78 8.94 -17.25 6.54
C LYS A 78 9.30 -18.10 5.34
N SER A 79 10.17 -19.10 5.54
CA SER A 79 10.70 -19.92 4.45
C SER A 79 9.65 -20.76 3.73
N ASP A 80 8.64 -21.26 4.43
CA ASP A 80 7.54 -22.00 3.81
C ASP A 80 6.69 -21.13 2.87
N TYR A 81 6.52 -19.85 3.20
CA TYR A 81 5.87 -18.90 2.32
C TYR A 81 6.71 -18.63 1.07
N VAL A 82 8.03 -18.51 1.21
CA VAL A 82 8.94 -18.36 0.05
C VAL A 82 8.86 -19.59 -0.85
N GLU A 83 8.79 -20.80 -0.29
CA GLU A 83 8.56 -22.03 -1.05
C GLU A 83 7.25 -21.98 -1.84
N PHE A 84 6.16 -21.52 -1.20
CA PHE A 84 4.89 -21.29 -1.88
C PHE A 84 5.05 -20.34 -3.07
N LEU A 85 5.75 -19.22 -2.88
CA LEU A 85 5.99 -18.24 -3.95
C LEU A 85 6.83 -18.79 -5.09
N SER A 86 7.72 -19.76 -4.85
CA SER A 86 8.54 -20.37 -5.89
C SER A 86 7.71 -21.09 -6.97
N LEU A 87 6.50 -21.50 -6.62
CA LEU A 87 5.54 -22.17 -7.52
C LEU A 87 4.39 -21.25 -7.96
N PHE A 88 4.38 -20.03 -7.45
CA PHE A 88 3.28 -19.09 -7.65
C PHE A 88 3.39 -18.32 -8.95
N HIS A 89 2.28 -18.15 -9.62
CA HIS A 89 2.06 -17.14 -10.65
C HIS A 89 0.61 -16.66 -10.61
N LEU A 90 0.36 -15.45 -11.07
CA LEU A 90 -1.00 -14.96 -11.22
C LEU A 90 -1.70 -15.70 -12.36
N LYS A 91 -2.91 -16.19 -12.10
CA LYS A 91 -3.68 -16.97 -13.08
C LYS A 91 -4.67 -16.09 -13.82
N ARG A 92 -4.52 -16.06 -15.15
CA ARG A 92 -5.36 -15.19 -16.01
C ARG A 92 -6.85 -15.44 -15.87
N LYS A 93 -7.25 -16.70 -15.58
CA LYS A 93 -8.65 -17.09 -15.39
C LYS A 93 -9.34 -16.40 -14.21
N TYR A 94 -8.58 -15.84 -13.26
CA TYR A 94 -9.15 -15.18 -12.09
C TYR A 94 -9.42 -13.70 -12.29
N ILE A 95 -9.00 -13.11 -13.42
CA ILE A 95 -9.20 -11.69 -13.68
C ILE A 95 -9.81 -11.46 -15.05
N SER A 96 -10.78 -10.54 -15.13
CA SER A 96 -11.42 -10.11 -16.37
C SER A 96 -11.41 -8.59 -16.50
N VAL A 97 -11.18 -8.10 -17.71
CA VAL A 97 -11.27 -6.69 -18.08
C VAL A 97 -12.15 -6.59 -19.31
N THR A 98 -13.28 -5.89 -19.19
CA THR A 98 -14.25 -5.71 -20.27
C THR A 98 -14.72 -4.27 -20.34
N LYS A 99 -15.15 -3.84 -21.54
CA LYS A 99 -15.88 -2.56 -21.70
C LYS A 99 -17.23 -2.68 -21.01
N SER A 100 -17.62 -1.64 -20.29
CA SER A 100 -18.92 -1.60 -19.65
C SER A 100 -19.48 -0.19 -19.63
N GLN A 101 -20.69 -0.01 -20.14
CA GLN A 101 -21.43 1.26 -20.07
C GLN A 101 -22.07 1.48 -18.69
N ASP A 102 -22.19 0.43 -17.88
CA ASP A 102 -22.78 0.49 -16.54
C ASP A 102 -21.82 1.11 -15.51
N TYR A 103 -20.53 1.23 -15.85
CA TYR A 103 -19.52 1.82 -14.99
C TYR A 103 -19.13 3.22 -15.48
N PRO A 104 -18.98 4.21 -14.56
CA PRO A 104 -18.68 5.59 -14.94
C PRO A 104 -17.40 5.78 -15.76
N CYS A 105 -16.42 4.88 -15.59
CA CYS A 105 -15.14 4.94 -16.30
C CYS A 105 -15.08 4.08 -17.56
N GLY A 106 -16.18 3.43 -17.96
CA GLY A 106 -16.28 2.67 -19.20
C GLY A 106 -15.67 1.28 -19.20
N ILE A 107 -15.11 0.81 -18.08
CA ILE A 107 -14.55 -0.55 -17.95
C ILE A 107 -14.97 -1.22 -16.65
N ASP A 108 -15.02 -2.54 -16.71
CA ASP A 108 -15.14 -3.42 -15.54
C ASP A 108 -13.88 -4.27 -15.41
N ILE A 109 -13.19 -4.17 -14.28
CA ILE A 109 -12.08 -5.04 -13.91
C ILE A 109 -12.48 -5.78 -12.64
N THR A 110 -12.54 -7.10 -12.73
CA THR A 110 -12.92 -7.96 -11.61
C THR A 110 -11.91 -9.08 -11.46
N ALA A 111 -11.36 -9.24 -10.26
CA ALA A 111 -10.53 -10.38 -9.89
C ALA A 111 -11.28 -11.22 -8.86
N LYS A 112 -11.50 -12.51 -9.17
CA LYS A 112 -12.29 -13.42 -8.32
C LYS A 112 -11.67 -14.81 -8.29
N GLY A 113 -11.50 -15.36 -7.11
CA GLY A 113 -10.96 -16.69 -6.90
C GLY A 113 -10.38 -16.88 -5.50
N PRO A 114 -9.55 -17.92 -5.30
CA PRO A 114 -8.87 -18.12 -4.03
C PRO A 114 -8.10 -16.85 -3.62
N TRP A 115 -8.24 -16.45 -2.37
CA TRP A 115 -7.61 -15.21 -1.89
C TRP A 115 -6.10 -15.26 -2.03
N LEU A 116 -5.48 -16.42 -1.78
CA LEU A 116 -4.05 -16.65 -2.02
C LEU A 116 -3.60 -16.29 -3.45
N HIS A 117 -4.47 -16.45 -4.45
CA HIS A 117 -4.14 -16.17 -5.84
C HIS A 117 -4.57 -14.78 -6.29
N THR A 118 -5.62 -14.22 -5.72
CA THR A 118 -6.17 -12.93 -6.15
C THR A 118 -5.54 -11.74 -5.45
N ILE A 119 -4.96 -11.95 -4.27
CA ILE A 119 -4.42 -10.86 -3.43
C ILE A 119 -3.33 -10.04 -4.12
N LEU A 120 -2.55 -10.62 -5.02
CA LEU A 120 -1.46 -9.92 -5.70
C LEU A 120 -1.87 -9.18 -6.97
N PHE A 121 -3.14 -9.21 -7.37
CA PHE A 121 -3.59 -8.48 -8.55
C PHE A 121 -3.69 -6.96 -8.35
N GLU A 122 -4.11 -6.49 -7.19
CA GLU A 122 -4.50 -5.09 -6.99
C GLU A 122 -3.45 -4.10 -7.47
N ILE A 123 -2.24 -4.18 -6.94
CA ILE A 123 -1.22 -3.15 -7.17
C ILE A 123 -0.73 -3.14 -8.62
N PRO A 124 -0.36 -4.29 -9.22
CA PRO A 124 0.03 -4.31 -10.63
C PRO A 124 -1.09 -3.84 -11.57
N VAL A 125 -2.33 -4.22 -11.30
CA VAL A 125 -3.48 -3.80 -12.12
C VAL A 125 -3.66 -2.29 -12.08
N LEU A 126 -3.61 -1.68 -10.90
CA LEU A 126 -3.73 -0.24 -10.75
C LEU A 126 -2.56 0.50 -11.42
N ALA A 127 -1.33 0.00 -11.27
CA ALA A 127 -0.15 0.56 -11.93
C ALA A 127 -0.26 0.47 -13.46
N ILE A 128 -0.76 -0.65 -13.98
CA ILE A 128 -0.99 -0.85 -15.42
C ILE A 128 -2.02 0.17 -15.93
N VAL A 129 -3.17 0.27 -15.28
CA VAL A 129 -4.24 1.21 -15.70
C VAL A 129 -3.72 2.64 -15.74
N ASN A 130 -3.00 3.07 -14.70
CA ASN A 130 -2.43 4.42 -14.65
C ASN A 130 -1.44 4.67 -15.78
N GLU A 131 -0.47 3.79 -15.97
CA GLU A 131 0.57 4.01 -16.97
C GLU A 131 0.00 3.94 -18.40
N VAL A 132 -0.91 3.01 -18.68
CA VAL A 132 -1.60 2.94 -19.98
C VAL A 132 -2.37 4.22 -20.26
N TYR A 133 -3.11 4.72 -19.28
CA TYR A 133 -3.87 5.97 -19.42
C TYR A 133 -2.94 7.15 -19.71
N PHE A 134 -1.92 7.37 -18.90
CA PHE A 134 -1.06 8.55 -19.04
C PHE A 134 -0.18 8.51 -20.29
N ARG A 135 0.36 7.35 -20.66
CA ARG A 135 1.19 7.25 -21.88
C ARG A 135 0.39 7.45 -23.17
N ASN A 136 -0.90 7.14 -23.18
CA ASN A 136 -1.76 7.35 -24.35
C ASN A 136 -2.42 8.72 -24.35
N THR A 137 -2.75 9.27 -23.20
CA THR A 137 -3.42 10.58 -23.09
C THR A 137 -2.43 11.73 -23.18
N TYR A 138 -1.23 11.56 -22.68
CA TYR A 138 -0.17 12.59 -22.67
C TYR A 138 1.14 12.08 -23.26
N PRO A 139 1.15 11.61 -24.54
CA PRO A 139 2.33 10.95 -25.11
C PRO A 139 3.54 11.87 -25.26
N ASP A 140 3.31 13.18 -25.38
CA ASP A 140 4.36 14.18 -25.60
C ASP A 140 4.73 14.97 -24.34
N LEU A 141 4.22 14.58 -23.17
CA LEU A 141 4.52 15.25 -21.92
C LEU A 141 5.99 15.01 -21.54
N ASP A 142 6.75 16.12 -21.46
CA ASP A 142 8.12 16.04 -20.95
C ASP A 142 8.18 16.08 -19.41
N GLU A 143 9.37 15.93 -18.85
CA GLU A 143 9.56 15.85 -17.40
C GLU A 143 9.78 17.20 -16.73
N THR A 144 9.79 18.31 -17.46
CA THR A 144 10.19 19.63 -16.95
C THR A 144 9.37 20.06 -15.74
N GLU A 145 8.04 20.00 -15.84
CA GLU A 145 7.15 20.40 -14.74
C GLU A 145 7.26 19.41 -13.56
N GLY A 146 7.34 18.11 -13.84
CA GLY A 146 7.48 17.09 -12.80
C GLY A 146 8.79 17.24 -12.03
N VAL A 147 9.89 17.48 -12.72
CA VAL A 147 11.21 17.72 -12.09
C VAL A 147 11.17 18.99 -11.25
N ALA A 148 10.60 20.07 -11.75
CA ALA A 148 10.49 21.33 -11.01
C ALA A 148 9.68 21.16 -9.72
N ARG A 149 8.59 20.40 -9.76
CA ARG A 149 7.77 20.10 -8.58
C ARG A 149 8.51 19.22 -7.58
N LEU A 150 9.24 18.22 -8.05
CA LEU A 150 10.07 17.36 -7.19
C LEU A 150 11.17 18.16 -6.49
N GLU A 151 11.84 19.05 -7.22
CA GLU A 151 12.88 19.94 -6.65
C GLU A 151 12.33 20.78 -5.50
N ARG A 152 11.15 21.38 -5.67
CA ARG A 152 10.51 22.17 -4.61
C ARG A 152 10.23 21.34 -3.35
N LYS A 153 9.76 20.09 -3.54
CA LYS A 153 9.50 19.18 -2.42
C LYS A 153 10.77 18.81 -1.66
N ILE A 154 11.83 18.49 -2.40
CA ILE A 154 13.13 18.15 -1.81
C ILE A 154 13.68 19.33 -1.02
N GLU A 155 13.62 20.55 -1.56
CA GLU A 155 14.05 21.75 -0.86
C GLU A 155 13.27 22.00 0.43
N LEU A 156 11.93 21.85 0.40
CA LEU A 156 11.10 22.00 1.60
C LEU A 156 11.50 21.03 2.70
N LEU A 157 11.76 19.78 2.35
CA LEU A 157 12.15 18.75 3.32
C LEU A 157 13.55 19.01 3.89
N ARG A 158 14.49 19.38 3.05
CA ARG A 158 15.88 19.65 3.48
C ARG A 158 15.98 20.89 4.36
N ASN A 159 15.17 21.91 4.10
CA ASN A 159 15.22 23.18 4.79
C ASN A 159 14.35 23.21 6.06
N GLU A 160 13.62 22.13 6.36
CA GLU A 160 12.84 22.07 7.60
C GLU A 160 13.76 22.14 8.82
N PRO A 161 13.55 23.10 9.74
CA PRO A 161 14.31 23.16 10.98
C PRO A 161 14.10 21.88 11.81
N ASP A 162 15.15 21.45 12.50
CA ASP A 162 15.11 20.27 13.39
C ASP A 162 14.57 19.01 12.70
N ASN A 163 15.01 18.76 11.47
CA ASN A 163 14.54 17.67 10.63
C ASN A 163 15.17 16.29 10.94
N GLY A 164 15.92 16.18 12.03
CA GLY A 164 16.59 14.92 12.39
C GLY A 164 15.66 13.74 12.64
N GLY A 165 14.41 14.00 13.01
CA GLY A 165 13.36 12.98 13.17
C GLY A 165 12.38 12.87 12.00
N LEU A 166 12.53 13.69 10.96
CA LEU A 166 11.63 13.67 9.79
C LEU A 166 11.90 12.41 8.95
N ARG A 167 10.84 11.66 8.66
CA ARG A 167 10.92 10.37 7.94
C ARG A 167 9.83 10.31 6.87
N ILE A 168 10.27 10.27 5.61
CA ILE A 168 9.40 10.22 4.45
C ILE A 168 9.65 8.90 3.71
N SER A 169 8.56 8.22 3.34
CA SER A 169 8.60 7.01 2.51
C SER A 169 7.67 7.15 1.31
N ASP A 170 7.98 6.43 0.24
CA ASP A 170 7.12 6.32 -0.93
C ASP A 170 6.07 5.23 -0.74
N TYR A 171 4.80 5.59 -0.96
CA TYR A 171 3.64 4.68 -0.96
C TYR A 171 2.85 4.79 -2.28
N GLY A 172 3.50 5.18 -3.37
CA GLY A 172 2.81 5.62 -4.60
C GLY A 172 2.79 4.65 -5.78
N THR A 173 3.19 3.39 -5.64
CA THR A 173 3.25 2.43 -6.76
C THR A 173 1.94 2.31 -7.52
N ARG A 174 0.83 2.12 -6.82
CA ARG A 174 -0.49 1.88 -7.45
C ARG A 174 -1.06 3.06 -8.21
N ARG A 175 -0.54 4.27 -7.98
CA ARG A 175 -1.00 5.52 -8.63
C ARG A 175 0.12 6.24 -9.36
N ARG A 176 1.26 5.62 -9.55
CA ARG A 176 2.41 6.20 -10.24
C ARG A 176 2.04 6.59 -11.69
N PHE A 177 2.64 7.67 -12.14
CA PHE A 177 2.53 8.09 -13.54
C PHE A 177 3.09 7.03 -14.48
N SER A 178 4.27 6.50 -14.16
CA SER A 178 4.92 5.40 -14.86
C SER A 178 5.94 4.71 -13.95
N LYS A 179 6.35 3.51 -14.34
CA LYS A 179 7.44 2.78 -13.67
C LYS A 179 8.75 3.58 -13.70
N ALA A 180 9.08 4.13 -14.86
CA ALA A 180 10.30 4.93 -15.04
C ALA A 180 10.29 6.20 -14.20
N TRP A 181 9.16 6.89 -14.08
CA TRP A 181 9.04 8.08 -13.25
C TRP A 181 9.20 7.76 -11.76
N GLN A 182 8.60 6.69 -11.28
CA GLN A 182 8.80 6.26 -9.89
C GLN A 182 10.28 6.03 -9.59
N LYS A 183 10.99 5.31 -10.45
CA LYS A 183 12.43 5.08 -10.28
C LYS A 183 13.21 6.38 -10.22
N LYS A 184 12.92 7.33 -11.10
CA LYS A 184 13.58 8.63 -11.13
C LYS A 184 13.36 9.40 -9.83
N VAL A 185 12.13 9.45 -9.32
CA VAL A 185 11.80 10.09 -8.05
C VAL A 185 12.54 9.42 -6.89
N LEU A 186 12.53 8.10 -6.81
CA LEU A 186 13.20 7.35 -5.74
C LEU A 186 14.71 7.60 -5.73
N LEU A 187 15.36 7.60 -6.89
CA LEU A 187 16.79 7.89 -6.99
C LEU A 187 17.13 9.30 -6.51
N ASN A 188 16.36 10.29 -6.94
CA ASN A 188 16.57 11.68 -6.51
C ASN A 188 16.39 11.84 -4.99
N MET A 189 15.35 11.25 -4.43
CA MET A 189 15.10 11.33 -2.99
C MET A 189 16.19 10.62 -2.18
N LYS A 190 16.61 9.43 -2.63
CA LYS A 190 17.70 8.69 -1.99
C LYS A 190 19.00 9.48 -1.95
N GLU A 191 19.39 10.07 -3.08
CA GLU A 191 20.66 10.81 -3.21
C GLU A 191 20.66 12.13 -2.45
N ARG A 192 19.52 12.80 -2.33
CA ARG A 192 19.45 14.19 -1.89
C ARG A 192 18.87 14.40 -0.50
N LEU A 193 18.09 13.46 0.04
CA LEU A 193 17.43 13.60 1.34
C LEU A 193 18.13 12.86 2.48
N GLY A 194 19.08 11.97 2.18
CA GLY A 194 19.78 11.22 3.22
C GLY A 194 18.81 10.46 4.15
N GLY A 195 18.97 10.62 5.46
CA GLY A 195 18.14 9.96 6.47
C GLY A 195 16.67 10.39 6.52
N ILE A 196 16.29 11.48 5.84
CA ILE A 196 14.89 11.91 5.74
C ILE A 196 14.09 10.93 4.89
N PHE A 197 14.66 10.47 3.77
CA PHE A 197 14.03 9.47 2.92
C PHE A 197 14.35 8.07 3.43
N THR A 198 13.34 7.35 3.95
CA THR A 198 13.57 6.09 4.64
C THR A 198 13.33 4.86 3.78
N GLY A 199 12.56 4.95 2.71
CA GLY A 199 12.32 3.81 1.85
C GLY A 199 11.07 3.90 0.99
N THR A 200 10.62 2.75 0.54
CA THR A 200 9.46 2.61 -0.36
C THR A 200 8.64 1.38 0.02
N SER A 201 7.35 1.44 -0.24
CA SER A 201 6.51 0.24 -0.15
C SER A 201 6.76 -0.74 -1.30
N ASN A 202 7.37 -0.28 -2.40
CA ASN A 202 7.66 -1.10 -3.58
C ASN A 202 8.85 -2.03 -3.34
N VAL A 203 8.58 -3.33 -3.31
CA VAL A 203 9.59 -4.34 -2.99
C VAL A 203 10.67 -4.45 -4.07
N MET A 204 10.30 -4.34 -5.35
CA MET A 204 11.26 -4.37 -6.46
C MET A 204 12.27 -3.23 -6.35
N TYR A 205 11.82 -2.01 -6.11
CA TYR A 205 12.72 -0.87 -5.97
C TYR A 205 13.48 -0.87 -4.65
N ALA A 206 12.89 -1.40 -3.58
CA ALA A 206 13.63 -1.59 -2.33
C ALA A 206 14.85 -2.50 -2.56
N LYS A 207 14.66 -3.60 -3.26
CA LYS A 207 15.74 -4.52 -3.64
C LYS A 207 16.75 -3.86 -4.58
N GLU A 208 16.26 -3.29 -5.69
CA GLU A 208 17.12 -2.75 -6.76
C GLU A 208 17.94 -1.55 -6.30
N LEU A 209 17.37 -0.66 -5.50
CA LEU A 209 17.99 0.60 -5.09
C LEU A 209 18.59 0.56 -3.68
N GLY A 210 18.52 -0.57 -3.00
CA GLY A 210 19.03 -0.69 -1.63
C GLY A 210 18.25 0.14 -0.62
N LEU A 211 16.92 0.27 -0.80
CA LEU A 211 16.02 0.98 0.10
C LEU A 211 15.38 0.00 1.10
N THR A 212 14.90 0.54 2.21
CA THR A 212 14.11 -0.25 3.16
C THR A 212 12.69 -0.45 2.62
N PRO A 213 12.20 -1.71 2.52
CA PRO A 213 10.82 -1.96 2.17
C PRO A 213 9.90 -1.66 3.36
N HIS A 214 8.81 -0.93 3.12
CA HIS A 214 7.84 -0.54 4.15
C HIS A 214 6.45 -1.10 3.85
N GLY A 215 5.76 -1.54 4.88
CA GLY A 215 4.39 -1.99 4.81
C GLY A 215 4.05 -2.94 5.95
N THR A 216 2.76 -3.01 6.30
CA THR A 216 2.25 -3.91 7.33
C THR A 216 0.97 -4.58 6.85
N MET A 217 -0.18 -4.02 7.16
CA MET A 217 -1.51 -4.47 6.74
C MET A 217 -2.25 -3.34 6.01
N ALA A 218 -3.28 -3.69 5.27
CA ALA A 218 -4.17 -2.74 4.62
C ALA A 218 -5.63 -2.99 5.02
N HIS A 219 -6.52 -2.09 4.59
CA HIS A 219 -7.96 -2.20 4.84
C HIS A 219 -8.53 -3.55 4.47
N GLU A 220 -8.07 -4.16 3.37
CA GLU A 220 -8.57 -5.45 2.92
C GLU A 220 -8.41 -6.57 3.95
N PHE A 221 -7.33 -6.57 4.74
CA PHE A 221 -7.12 -7.58 5.77
C PHE A 221 -8.20 -7.51 6.85
N LEU A 222 -8.49 -6.31 7.36
CA LEU A 222 -9.53 -6.13 8.35
C LEU A 222 -10.92 -6.36 7.76
N GLN A 223 -11.18 -5.90 6.54
CA GLN A 223 -12.45 -6.11 5.84
C GLN A 223 -12.71 -7.60 5.54
N ALA A 224 -11.68 -8.33 5.13
CA ALA A 224 -11.81 -9.79 4.93
C ALA A 224 -12.04 -10.53 6.24
N CYS A 225 -11.38 -10.13 7.33
CA CYS A 225 -11.61 -10.71 8.65
C CYS A 225 -13.05 -10.52 9.13
N GLN A 226 -13.75 -9.49 8.65
CA GLN A 226 -15.18 -9.32 8.92
C GLN A 226 -16.01 -10.50 8.45
N ALA A 227 -15.69 -11.07 7.28
CA ALA A 227 -16.38 -12.22 6.74
C ALA A 227 -15.85 -13.57 7.29
N LEU A 228 -14.58 -13.60 7.69
CA LEU A 228 -13.88 -14.82 8.10
C LEU A 228 -13.82 -15.00 9.62
N GLY A 229 -14.06 -13.95 10.40
CA GLY A 229 -14.03 -13.96 11.85
C GLY A 229 -15.32 -14.48 12.48
N PRO A 230 -15.28 -14.80 13.80
CA PRO A 230 -16.40 -15.45 14.48
C PRO A 230 -17.62 -14.56 14.71
N ARG A 231 -17.42 -13.25 14.84
CA ARG A 231 -18.51 -12.27 15.09
C ARG A 231 -18.14 -10.91 14.51
N LEU A 232 -19.11 -10.26 13.90
CA LEU A 232 -18.94 -8.90 13.34
C LEU A 232 -18.45 -7.89 14.39
N ARG A 233 -18.96 -7.97 15.60
CA ARG A 233 -18.62 -7.09 16.73
C ARG A 233 -17.14 -7.17 17.12
N ASP A 234 -16.52 -8.35 16.99
CA ASP A 234 -15.17 -8.62 17.47
C ASP A 234 -14.15 -8.69 16.32
N THR A 235 -14.55 -8.25 15.12
CA THR A 235 -13.73 -8.39 13.90
C THR A 235 -12.38 -7.70 14.02
N GLN A 236 -12.33 -6.50 14.56
CA GLN A 236 -11.09 -5.73 14.67
C GLN A 236 -10.10 -6.38 15.65
N VAL A 237 -10.60 -6.82 16.80
CA VAL A 237 -9.80 -7.57 17.78
C VAL A 237 -9.30 -8.88 17.16
N PHE A 238 -10.17 -9.61 16.48
CA PHE A 238 -9.81 -10.84 15.77
C PHE A 238 -8.70 -10.60 14.74
N ALA A 239 -8.81 -9.55 13.93
CA ALA A 239 -7.81 -9.22 12.92
C ALA A 239 -6.44 -8.90 13.56
N PHE A 240 -6.42 -8.11 14.63
CA PHE A 240 -5.17 -7.78 15.33
C PHE A 240 -4.55 -9.00 16.02
N GLU A 241 -5.36 -9.88 16.59
CA GLU A 241 -4.89 -11.15 17.17
C GLU A 241 -4.29 -12.08 16.11
N MET A 242 -4.93 -12.18 14.94
CA MET A 242 -4.41 -13.01 13.83
C MET A 242 -3.10 -12.46 13.29
N TRP A 243 -2.98 -11.14 13.17
CA TRP A 243 -1.75 -10.49 12.77
C TRP A 243 -0.62 -10.68 13.80
N ALA A 244 -0.93 -10.50 15.08
CA ALA A 244 0.03 -10.73 16.17
C ALA A 244 0.48 -12.19 16.24
N LYS A 245 -0.42 -13.14 16.00
CA LYS A 245 -0.09 -14.57 15.93
C LYS A 245 0.89 -14.88 14.81
N GLU A 246 0.71 -14.27 13.63
CA GLU A 246 1.58 -14.47 12.47
C GLU A 246 2.96 -13.83 12.67
N TYR A 247 3.00 -12.59 13.15
CA TYR A 247 4.22 -11.78 13.17
C TYR A 247 4.87 -11.64 14.54
N ARG A 248 4.22 -12.07 15.63
CA ARG A 248 4.76 -12.11 16.99
C ARG A 248 5.41 -10.78 17.44
N GLY A 249 4.80 -9.66 17.10
CA GLY A 249 5.30 -8.31 17.40
C GLY A 249 6.08 -7.64 16.28
N ASP A 250 6.52 -8.36 15.24
CA ASP A 250 7.04 -7.74 14.03
C ASP A 250 5.91 -7.09 13.23
N LEU A 251 6.23 -6.08 12.40
CA LEU A 251 5.27 -5.34 11.59
C LEU A 251 4.11 -4.75 12.42
N GLY A 252 4.43 -4.28 13.60
CA GLY A 252 3.49 -3.87 14.63
C GLY A 252 2.90 -2.47 14.43
N ILE A 253 2.38 -2.14 13.24
CA ILE A 253 1.66 -0.91 12.96
C ILE A 253 0.21 -1.26 12.63
N ALA A 254 -0.71 -0.86 13.51
CA ALA A 254 -2.14 -1.14 13.35
C ALA A 254 -2.83 -0.07 12.52
N LEU A 255 -3.68 -0.48 11.58
CA LEU A 255 -4.55 0.42 10.83
C LEU A 255 -5.76 0.80 11.68
N SER A 256 -6.11 2.09 11.74
CA SER A 256 -7.04 2.63 12.75
C SER A 256 -8.40 3.08 12.22
N ASP A 257 -8.63 3.10 10.90
CA ASP A 257 -9.79 3.80 10.33
C ASP A 257 -10.86 2.92 9.70
N VAL A 258 -10.73 1.58 9.77
CA VAL A 258 -11.67 0.68 9.08
C VAL A 258 -13.09 0.81 9.62
N TYR A 259 -13.23 0.97 10.94
CA TYR A 259 -14.51 1.08 11.64
C TYR A 259 -14.69 2.41 12.35
N GLY A 260 -13.79 3.38 12.14
CA GLY A 260 -13.78 4.66 12.81
C GLY A 260 -12.96 4.68 14.11
N MET A 261 -12.69 5.88 14.60
CA MET A 261 -11.78 6.09 15.73
C MET A 261 -12.30 5.55 17.06
N ASP A 262 -13.58 5.75 17.37
CA ASP A 262 -14.13 5.32 18.66
C ASP A 262 -14.16 3.80 18.81
N PRO A 263 -14.64 3.01 17.82
CA PRO A 263 -14.49 1.56 17.85
C PRO A 263 -13.04 1.09 17.91
N PHE A 264 -12.12 1.77 17.19
CA PHE A 264 -10.71 1.43 17.25
C PHE A 264 -10.14 1.60 18.65
N LEU A 265 -10.36 2.73 19.31
CA LEU A 265 -9.84 3.00 20.65
C LEU A 265 -10.43 2.05 21.70
N ARG A 266 -11.69 1.64 21.52
CA ARG A 266 -12.31 0.63 22.37
C ARG A 266 -11.60 -0.74 22.26
N ASP A 267 -11.29 -1.14 21.04
CA ASP A 267 -10.74 -2.46 20.74
C ASP A 267 -9.21 -2.52 20.92
N PHE A 268 -8.51 -1.40 20.69
CA PHE A 268 -7.07 -1.27 20.87
C PHE A 268 -6.74 -0.98 22.34
N ASP A 269 -6.87 -2.02 23.14
CA ASP A 269 -6.72 -1.97 24.60
C ASP A 269 -5.25 -1.94 25.05
N MET A 270 -5.01 -2.04 26.34
CA MET A 270 -3.68 -2.03 26.92
C MET A 270 -2.78 -3.14 26.34
N PHE A 271 -3.32 -4.31 26.09
CA PHE A 271 -2.56 -5.41 25.50
C PHE A 271 -2.03 -5.05 24.11
N PHE A 272 -2.91 -4.54 23.23
CA PHE A 272 -2.49 -4.12 21.88
C PHE A 272 -1.63 -2.86 21.92
N CYS A 273 -1.93 -1.90 22.79
CA CYS A 273 -1.09 -0.71 22.98
C CYS A 273 0.36 -1.09 23.32
N LYS A 274 0.57 -2.13 24.12
CA LYS A 274 1.91 -2.60 24.48
C LYS A 274 2.55 -3.45 23.40
N LEU A 275 1.76 -4.27 22.70
CA LEU A 275 2.24 -5.19 21.70
C LEU A 275 2.62 -4.49 20.39
N PHE A 276 1.78 -3.56 19.91
CA PHE A 276 2.02 -2.84 18.66
C PHE A 276 2.95 -1.65 18.87
N ASP A 277 3.84 -1.41 17.89
CA ASP A 277 4.82 -0.32 17.93
C ASP A 277 4.22 1.03 17.56
N GLY A 278 3.12 1.02 16.84
CA GLY A 278 2.47 2.24 16.38
C GLY A 278 1.13 2.01 15.72
N VAL A 279 0.57 3.10 15.21
CA VAL A 279 -0.73 3.14 14.57
C VAL A 279 -0.65 3.98 13.30
N ARG A 280 -1.39 3.60 12.26
CA ARG A 280 -1.44 4.31 10.98
C ARG A 280 -2.78 5.02 10.80
N HIS A 281 -2.68 6.30 10.42
CA HIS A 281 -3.78 7.14 9.98
C HIS A 281 -3.95 7.02 8.46
N ASP A 282 -5.17 6.80 8.00
CA ASP A 282 -5.47 6.70 6.57
C ASP A 282 -6.79 7.38 6.18
N SER A 283 -7.44 8.07 7.11
CA SER A 283 -8.62 8.91 6.87
C SER A 283 -8.92 9.86 8.03
N GLY A 284 -9.68 10.92 7.76
CA GLY A 284 -10.08 11.90 8.74
C GLY A 284 -9.01 12.94 9.07
N ASP A 285 -9.30 13.81 10.05
CA ASP A 285 -8.38 14.87 10.47
C ASP A 285 -7.15 14.27 11.17
N PRO A 286 -5.95 14.38 10.58
CA PRO A 286 -4.75 13.78 11.14
C PRO A 286 -4.28 14.42 12.44
N PHE A 287 -4.56 15.70 12.65
CA PHE A 287 -4.19 16.40 13.88
C PHE A 287 -5.01 15.91 15.06
N VAL A 288 -6.33 15.84 14.91
CA VAL A 288 -7.24 15.31 15.94
C VAL A 288 -6.92 13.84 16.23
N TRP A 289 -6.71 13.05 15.19
CA TRP A 289 -6.35 11.64 15.33
C TRP A 289 -5.05 11.45 16.11
N GLY A 290 -4.02 12.20 15.78
CA GLY A 290 -2.72 12.11 16.46
C GLY A 290 -2.81 12.48 17.93
N GLU A 291 -3.54 13.54 18.28
CA GLU A 291 -3.77 13.94 19.67
C GLU A 291 -4.52 12.85 20.45
N ARG A 292 -5.57 12.28 19.86
CA ARG A 292 -6.34 11.20 20.50
C ARG A 292 -5.50 9.94 20.72
N MET A 293 -4.61 9.59 19.79
CA MET A 293 -3.71 8.46 19.94
C MET A 293 -2.71 8.68 21.09
N ILE A 294 -2.13 9.85 21.18
CA ILE A 294 -1.19 10.17 22.27
C ILE A 294 -1.89 10.01 23.63
N GLU A 295 -3.08 10.55 23.78
CA GLU A 295 -3.87 10.42 25.01
C GLU A 295 -4.27 8.97 25.30
N HIS A 296 -4.60 8.21 24.27
CA HIS A 296 -4.93 6.77 24.41
C HIS A 296 -3.75 5.94 24.92
N TRP A 297 -2.55 6.15 24.37
CA TRP A 297 -1.36 5.49 24.91
C TRP A 297 -1.09 5.85 26.37
N LYS A 298 -1.19 7.12 26.74
CA LYS A 298 -1.05 7.56 28.13
C LYS A 298 -2.05 6.88 29.04
N ALA A 299 -3.32 6.85 28.64
CA ALA A 299 -4.40 6.20 29.40
C ALA A 299 -4.15 4.69 29.58
N ASN A 300 -3.45 4.06 28.65
CA ASN A 300 -3.09 2.64 28.69
C ASN A 300 -1.67 2.39 29.21
N ARG A 301 -1.09 3.35 29.92
CA ARG A 301 0.22 3.25 30.56
C ARG A 301 1.37 2.98 29.59
N CYS A 302 1.30 3.54 28.38
CA CYS A 302 2.38 3.54 27.43
C CYS A 302 2.94 4.95 27.26
N ASP A 303 4.27 5.06 27.22
CA ASP A 303 4.92 6.33 26.90
C ASP A 303 4.80 6.58 25.38
N PRO A 304 4.08 7.63 24.95
CA PRO A 304 3.93 7.93 23.53
C PRO A 304 5.24 8.11 22.78
N ARG A 305 6.30 8.55 23.46
CA ARG A 305 7.62 8.75 22.84
C ARG A 305 8.26 7.44 22.37
N THR A 306 7.79 6.30 22.86
CA THR A 306 8.24 4.96 22.44
C THR A 306 7.41 4.40 21.29
N LYS A 307 6.34 5.09 20.92
CA LYS A 307 5.38 4.67 19.89
C LYS A 307 5.49 5.54 18.64
N SER A 308 4.93 5.05 17.52
CA SER A 308 4.97 5.73 16.24
C SER A 308 3.57 6.07 15.72
N LEU A 309 3.41 7.29 15.24
CA LEU A 309 2.30 7.68 14.39
C LEU A 309 2.76 7.62 12.94
N ILE A 310 2.06 6.84 12.13
CA ILE A 310 2.29 6.77 10.68
C ILE A 310 1.14 7.46 9.96
N PHE A 311 1.44 8.49 9.20
CA PHE A 311 0.45 9.23 8.41
C PHE A 311 0.58 8.82 6.94
N SER A 312 -0.52 8.45 6.31
CA SER A 312 -0.52 7.97 4.92
C SER A 312 -1.74 8.38 4.10
N ASP A 313 -2.63 9.22 4.65
CA ASP A 313 -3.85 9.65 3.94
C ASP A 313 -3.60 10.90 3.10
N SER A 314 -3.57 10.73 1.77
CA SER A 314 -3.56 11.84 0.80
C SER A 314 -2.54 12.94 1.11
N LEU A 315 -1.39 12.55 1.66
CA LEU A 315 -0.38 13.51 2.10
C LEU A 315 0.31 14.21 0.93
N THR A 316 0.52 15.51 1.13
CA THR A 316 1.50 16.31 0.39
C THR A 316 2.73 16.54 1.26
N VAL A 317 3.83 16.93 0.66
CA VAL A 317 5.05 17.29 1.43
C VAL A 317 4.78 18.43 2.41
N PRO A 318 4.09 19.54 2.04
CA PRO A 318 3.76 20.59 3.01
C PRO A 318 2.92 20.09 4.20
N LYS A 319 1.95 19.21 3.95
CA LYS A 319 1.11 18.65 5.02
C LYS A 319 1.92 17.75 5.96
N ALA A 320 2.83 16.95 5.42
CA ALA A 320 3.73 16.13 6.21
C ALA A 320 4.60 17.00 7.13
N ILE A 321 5.09 18.12 6.63
CA ILE A 321 5.89 19.08 7.43
C ILE A 321 5.06 19.68 8.56
N GLU A 322 3.81 20.09 8.30
CA GLU A 322 2.90 20.61 9.34
C GLU A 322 2.66 19.58 10.45
N LEU A 323 2.43 18.33 10.09
CA LEU A 323 2.24 17.24 11.05
C LEU A 323 3.52 16.95 11.84
N TYR A 324 4.66 16.97 11.16
CA TYR A 324 5.96 16.82 11.82
C TYR A 324 6.19 17.91 12.87
N GLU A 325 5.96 19.17 12.53
CA GLU A 325 6.11 20.30 13.45
C GLU A 325 5.20 20.16 14.68
N ARG A 326 3.98 19.62 14.49
CA ARG A 326 3.02 19.43 15.58
C ARG A 326 3.42 18.31 16.54
N PHE A 327 3.93 17.20 16.06
CA PHE A 327 4.05 15.97 16.85
C PHE A 327 5.48 15.56 17.20
N HIS A 328 6.50 16.03 16.51
CA HIS A 328 7.87 15.61 16.77
C HIS A 328 8.28 15.94 18.22
N GLY A 329 9.06 15.05 18.82
CA GLY A 329 9.46 15.16 20.23
C GLY A 329 8.42 14.65 21.23
N ARG A 330 7.16 14.52 20.83
CA ARG A 330 6.06 13.99 21.66
C ARG A 330 5.79 12.52 21.36
N VAL A 331 6.02 12.11 20.15
CA VAL A 331 5.81 10.76 19.59
C VAL A 331 6.73 10.63 18.38
N LYS A 332 7.11 9.41 18.02
CA LYS A 332 7.82 9.17 16.76
C LYS A 332 6.81 9.34 15.60
N VAL A 333 7.23 9.99 14.53
CA VAL A 333 6.37 10.22 13.37
C VAL A 333 7.05 9.77 12.09
N ALA A 334 6.26 9.21 11.16
CA ALA A 334 6.69 8.89 9.82
C ALA A 334 5.55 9.11 8.83
N PHE A 335 5.89 9.37 7.56
CA PHE A 335 4.94 9.79 6.55
C PHE A 335 5.09 8.91 5.31
N GLY A 336 3.99 8.30 4.88
CA GLY A 336 3.91 7.61 3.61
C GLY A 336 3.20 8.50 2.59
N ILE A 337 3.89 8.89 1.54
CA ILE A 337 3.35 9.77 0.50
C ILE A 337 3.23 8.99 -0.80
N GLY A 338 2.03 8.97 -1.36
CA GLY A 338 1.75 8.23 -2.59
C GLY A 338 1.70 9.13 -3.82
N THR A 339 0.51 9.55 -4.20
CA THR A 339 0.24 10.30 -5.43
C THR A 339 1.06 11.59 -5.54
N ASN A 340 1.20 12.33 -4.44
CA ASN A 340 1.95 13.58 -4.44
C ASN A 340 3.43 13.41 -4.82
N LEU A 341 4.03 12.23 -4.58
CA LEU A 341 5.39 11.93 -5.05
C LEU A 341 5.39 11.32 -6.45
N MET A 342 4.52 10.36 -6.72
CA MET A 342 4.65 9.47 -7.86
C MET A 342 3.77 9.84 -9.05
N ASN A 343 2.85 10.78 -8.90
CA ASN A 343 2.01 11.27 -9.99
C ASN A 343 1.72 12.77 -9.85
N ASP A 344 2.77 13.57 -9.90
CA ASP A 344 2.71 15.03 -9.80
C ASP A 344 3.53 15.67 -10.92
N ARG A 345 3.09 15.42 -12.16
CA ARG A 345 3.79 15.83 -13.37
C ARG A 345 3.09 16.94 -14.15
N GLY A 346 2.01 17.51 -13.61
CA GLY A 346 1.19 18.52 -14.27
C GLY A 346 -0.24 18.06 -14.52
N PRO A 347 -0.49 16.99 -15.30
CA PRO A 347 -1.83 16.45 -15.44
C PRO A 347 -2.42 15.98 -14.12
N GLN A 348 -3.76 16.05 -14.02
CA GLN A 348 -4.48 15.56 -12.85
C GLN A 348 -4.30 14.03 -12.71
N PRO A 349 -3.89 13.53 -11.53
CA PRO A 349 -3.83 12.10 -11.27
C PRO A 349 -5.21 11.43 -11.33
N LEU A 350 -5.24 10.14 -11.65
CA LEU A 350 -6.44 9.34 -11.52
C LEU A 350 -6.63 8.88 -10.08
N ASN A 351 -7.85 8.94 -9.59
CA ASN A 351 -8.22 8.33 -8.32
C ASN A 351 -8.80 6.93 -8.58
N VAL A 352 -7.93 5.95 -8.71
CA VAL A 352 -8.28 4.56 -8.96
C VAL A 352 -8.10 3.72 -7.71
N VAL A 353 -9.02 2.80 -7.50
CA VAL A 353 -8.99 1.84 -6.40
C VAL A 353 -9.41 0.46 -6.89
N MET A 354 -8.95 -0.58 -6.22
CA MET A 354 -9.40 -1.95 -6.41
C MET A 354 -9.67 -2.55 -5.05
N LYS A 355 -10.96 -2.69 -4.71
CA LYS A 355 -11.37 -3.05 -3.35
C LYS A 355 -11.90 -4.48 -3.30
N ILE A 356 -11.60 -5.14 -2.17
CA ILE A 356 -12.22 -6.41 -1.84
C ILE A 356 -13.70 -6.17 -1.52
N GLY A 357 -14.60 -6.80 -2.30
CA GLY A 357 -16.04 -6.66 -2.12
C GLY A 357 -16.66 -7.82 -1.34
N ARG A 358 -16.06 -9.00 -1.43
CA ARG A 358 -16.49 -10.22 -0.76
C ARG A 358 -15.29 -11.08 -0.41
N ALA A 359 -15.33 -11.67 0.78
CA ALA A 359 -14.45 -12.75 1.19
C ALA A 359 -15.30 -13.85 1.82
N SER A 360 -14.98 -15.11 1.54
CA SER A 360 -15.71 -16.26 2.09
C SER A 360 -14.76 -17.42 2.31
N CYS A 361 -15.04 -18.25 3.30
CA CYS A 361 -14.40 -19.55 3.42
C CYS A 361 -15.18 -20.57 2.61
N ARG A 362 -14.48 -21.41 1.85
CA ARG A 362 -15.11 -22.62 1.28
C ARG A 362 -15.44 -23.53 2.45
N GLU A 363 -16.72 -23.84 2.63
CA GLU A 363 -17.10 -24.92 3.52
C GLU A 363 -16.39 -26.19 3.02
N ARG A 364 -15.69 -26.86 3.92
CA ARG A 364 -15.22 -28.20 3.63
C ARG A 364 -16.45 -29.10 3.58
N VAL A 365 -16.85 -29.47 2.37
CA VAL A 365 -17.79 -30.57 2.14
C VAL A 365 -17.09 -31.87 2.46
#